data_81586dcf9614635a14d6b014b72dadc7
#
_entry.id   81586dcf9614635a14d6b014b72dadc7
#
_cell.length_a   1.000
_cell.length_b   1.000
_cell.length_c   1.000
_cell.angle_alpha   90.00
_cell.angle_beta   90.00
_cell.angle_gamma   90.00
#
_symmetry.space_group_name_H-M   'P 1'
#
loop_
_entity.id
_entity.type
_entity.pdbx_description
1 polymer ?
#
loop_
_entity_poly.entity_id
_entity_poly.type
_entity_poly.pdbx_seq_one_letter_code
_entity_poly.pdbx_strand_id
1 'polypeptide(L)'
;MNLLLSFVILAFGTAVFGLPLTSKRATICNGRAELCSRSYGNTTFLGSHNSYAVSTDIFAVGRNQEVSITAQLDLGVRFLQAQAHQWEGNLRFCHTSCILFDGGLVVDYLKKVKSWLDAHPNEVLTLLVTNPDNVSLRDVWKPAFDSSGVTPLTYVPPTNPMKRGDWPTLGSLIDSGKRVIVFMDSGADGAGVDFILPQFKMIWEPPFSSTDPNFPCSVDRNEGPLSVTDHMHMLNHNLNVNIIPIGDGVLVADRANAARTNSVSSIMANAGGCAPLAAGKAPNFVMLDWVNVGEGMKAVNMLNGFA
;
A
#
# COMPACT_ATOMS: atom_id res chain seq x y z
N MET A 1 14.29 49.34 69.64
CA MET A 1 13.60 48.05 69.86
C MET A 1 12.76 47.81 68.65
N ASN A 2 13.40 47.19 67.58
CA ASN A 2 12.81 46.97 66.24
C ASN A 2 12.30 45.53 66.16
N LEU A 3 11.00 45.38 65.98
CA LEU A 3 10.35 44.09 65.72
C LEU A 3 10.38 43.85 64.21
N LEU A 4 11.12 42.81 63.77
CA LEU A 4 11.05 42.25 62.40
C LEU A 4 9.91 41.25 62.35
N LEU A 5 8.86 41.55 61.59
CA LEU A 5 7.82 40.59 61.21
C LEU A 5 8.28 39.82 59.99
N SER A 6 8.53 38.49 60.12
CA SER A 6 8.78 37.59 59.03
C SER A 6 7.47 37.06 58.48
N PHE A 7 7.16 37.39 57.22
CA PHE A 7 6.05 36.80 56.48
C PHE A 7 6.51 35.47 55.86
N VAL A 8 5.89 34.37 56.27
CA VAL A 8 6.04 33.06 55.62
C VAL A 8 4.98 32.96 54.52
N ILE A 9 5.43 32.97 53.27
CA ILE A 9 4.54 32.73 52.11
C ILE A 9 4.46 31.21 51.91
N LEU A 10 3.32 30.60 52.24
CA LEU A 10 2.99 29.21 51.85
C LEU A 10 2.57 29.19 50.35
N ALA A 11 3.44 28.66 49.48
CA ALA A 11 3.10 28.38 48.10
C ALA A 11 2.31 27.05 48.04
N PHE A 12 0.99 27.12 47.82
CA PHE A 12 0.18 25.94 47.47
C PHE A 12 0.43 25.57 46.02
N GLY A 13 1.26 24.55 45.79
CA GLY A 13 1.43 23.91 44.48
C GLY A 13 0.16 23.10 44.17
N THR A 14 -0.63 23.54 43.19
CA THR A 14 -1.73 22.74 42.61
C THR A 14 -1.13 21.68 41.69
N ALA A 15 -1.05 20.43 42.15
CA ALA A 15 -0.74 19.28 41.30
C ALA A 15 -1.92 19.06 40.34
N VAL A 16 -1.74 19.42 39.08
CA VAL A 16 -2.68 19.06 38.00
C VAL A 16 -2.45 17.58 37.70
N PHE A 17 -3.29 16.71 38.26
CA PHE A 17 -3.39 15.32 37.83
C PHE A 17 -4.01 15.31 36.44
N GLY A 18 -3.16 15.22 35.39
CA GLY A 18 -3.60 14.90 34.06
C GLY A 18 -4.20 13.49 34.05
N LEU A 19 -5.53 13.37 33.87
CA LEU A 19 -6.17 12.10 33.61
C LEU A 19 -5.50 11.49 32.36
N PRO A 20 -5.14 10.20 32.37
CA PRO A 20 -4.65 9.57 31.18
C PRO A 20 -5.75 9.66 30.12
N LEU A 21 -5.47 10.30 28.98
CA LEU A 21 -6.32 10.25 27.82
C LEU A 21 -6.38 8.78 27.37
N THR A 22 -7.44 8.08 27.78
CA THR A 22 -7.72 6.74 27.25
C THR A 22 -8.00 6.91 25.76
N SER A 23 -7.00 6.62 24.92
CA SER A 23 -7.18 6.51 23.48
C SER A 23 -8.33 5.53 23.24
N LYS A 24 -9.41 6.01 22.64
CA LYS A 24 -10.57 5.18 22.34
C LYS A 24 -10.14 4.19 21.26
N ARG A 25 -10.19 2.88 21.56
CA ARG A 25 -9.85 1.84 20.59
C ARG A 25 -10.69 1.96 19.33
N ALA A 26 -10.04 1.76 18.17
CA ALA A 26 -10.75 1.70 16.90
C ALA A 26 -11.77 0.54 16.91
N THR A 27 -13.00 0.85 16.55
CA THR A 27 -14.12 -0.11 16.50
C THR A 27 -14.51 -0.47 15.06
N ILE A 28 -14.07 0.32 14.10
CA ILE A 28 -14.19 0.09 12.65
C ILE A 28 -12.78 0.27 12.06
N CYS A 29 -12.33 -0.67 11.24
CA CYS A 29 -11.02 -0.66 10.62
C CYS A 29 -11.17 -1.04 9.14
N ASN A 30 -10.72 -0.21 8.23
CA ASN A 30 -10.93 -0.39 6.79
C ASN A 30 -12.39 -0.74 6.46
N GLY A 31 -13.33 0.00 7.07
CA GLY A 31 -14.76 -0.10 6.84
C GLY A 31 -15.47 -1.24 7.58
N ARG A 32 -14.79 -2.10 8.36
CA ARG A 32 -15.40 -3.24 9.06
C ARG A 32 -14.89 -3.41 10.49
N ALA A 33 -15.79 -3.77 11.40
CA ALA A 33 -15.45 -4.01 12.80
C ALA A 33 -14.57 -5.29 12.96
N GLU A 34 -14.85 -6.33 12.18
CA GLU A 34 -14.16 -7.62 12.23
C GLU A 34 -12.68 -7.49 11.85
N LEU A 35 -12.32 -6.49 11.03
CA LEU A 35 -10.94 -6.24 10.65
C LEU A 35 -10.10 -5.63 11.76
N CYS A 36 -10.69 -5.00 12.78
CA CYS A 36 -9.93 -4.37 13.86
C CYS A 36 -9.09 -5.36 14.67
N SER A 37 -9.57 -6.59 14.88
CA SER A 37 -8.84 -7.64 15.58
C SER A 37 -7.97 -8.49 14.65
N ARG A 38 -8.06 -8.29 13.33
CA ARG A 38 -7.31 -9.07 12.35
C ARG A 38 -5.92 -8.50 12.14
N SER A 39 -4.92 -9.40 12.09
CA SER A 39 -3.55 -9.02 11.75
C SER A 39 -3.48 -8.50 10.31
N TYR A 40 -2.68 -7.47 10.09
CA TYR A 40 -2.36 -6.95 8.75
C TYR A 40 -1.86 -8.08 7.82
N GLY A 41 -0.96 -8.95 8.29
CA GLY A 41 -0.45 -10.09 7.54
C GLY A 41 -1.49 -11.19 7.27
N ASN A 42 -2.69 -11.13 7.87
CA ASN A 42 -3.79 -12.06 7.62
C ASN A 42 -5.04 -11.38 7.04
N THR A 43 -4.84 -10.24 6.40
CA THR A 43 -5.90 -9.46 5.73
C THR A 43 -5.60 -9.38 4.24
N THR A 44 -6.65 -9.51 3.42
CA THR A 44 -6.60 -9.27 1.98
C THR A 44 -7.03 -7.84 1.68
N PHE A 45 -6.24 -7.12 0.89
CA PHE A 45 -6.50 -5.75 0.48
C PHE A 45 -6.71 -5.66 -1.03
N LEU A 46 -7.70 -4.86 -1.44
CA LEU A 46 -7.84 -4.45 -2.84
C LEU A 46 -6.72 -3.50 -3.20
N GLY A 47 -6.02 -3.78 -4.29
CA GLY A 47 -4.89 -3.03 -4.79
C GLY A 47 -5.13 -2.40 -6.16
N SER A 48 -4.55 -1.22 -6.36
CA SER A 48 -4.57 -0.50 -7.63
C SER A 48 -3.17 -0.51 -8.24
N HIS A 49 -3.02 -1.18 -9.40
CA HIS A 49 -1.80 -1.16 -10.19
C HIS A 49 -1.61 0.22 -10.83
N ASN A 50 -0.41 0.76 -10.79
CA ASN A 50 -0.10 2.09 -11.27
C ASN A 50 -1.20 3.11 -10.93
N SER A 51 -1.56 3.20 -9.66
CA SER A 51 -2.69 3.95 -9.13
C SER A 51 -2.76 5.42 -9.58
N TYR A 52 -1.61 6.00 -9.93
CA TYR A 52 -1.44 7.35 -10.46
C TYR A 52 -1.72 7.46 -11.97
N ALA A 53 -1.63 6.33 -12.71
CA ALA A 53 -1.75 6.32 -14.17
C ALA A 53 -3.22 6.42 -14.62
N VAL A 54 -3.82 7.54 -14.29
CA VAL A 54 -5.26 7.82 -14.46
C VAL A 54 -5.52 8.58 -15.73
N SER A 55 -6.30 8.01 -16.65
CA SER A 55 -6.79 8.69 -17.84
C SER A 55 -8.07 8.05 -18.37
N THR A 56 -9.00 8.87 -18.84
CA THR A 56 -10.17 8.44 -19.62
C THR A 56 -9.91 8.46 -21.12
N ASP A 57 -8.80 9.06 -21.56
CA ASP A 57 -8.39 9.06 -22.95
C ASP A 57 -7.95 7.63 -23.37
N ILE A 58 -8.66 7.07 -24.34
CA ILE A 58 -8.38 5.72 -24.86
C ILE A 58 -7.03 5.62 -25.58
N PHE A 59 -6.45 6.74 -26.01
CA PHE A 59 -5.15 6.80 -26.66
C PHE A 59 -3.98 6.94 -25.67
N ALA A 60 -4.25 7.18 -24.39
CA ALA A 60 -3.23 7.16 -23.35
C ALA A 60 -2.83 5.71 -23.03
N VAL A 61 -1.93 5.13 -23.83
CA VAL A 61 -1.54 3.71 -23.76
C VAL A 61 -0.90 3.29 -22.42
N GLY A 62 -0.30 4.22 -21.68
CA GLY A 62 0.27 3.99 -20.37
C GLY A 62 -0.73 4.11 -19.19
N ARG A 63 -2.03 4.22 -19.45
CA ARG A 63 -3.04 4.30 -18.40
C ARG A 63 -3.37 2.92 -17.81
N ASN A 64 -3.59 2.88 -16.51
CA ASN A 64 -4.05 1.68 -15.79
C ASN A 64 -5.36 1.90 -15.02
N GLN A 65 -5.71 3.16 -14.77
CA GLN A 65 -6.90 3.55 -14.02
C GLN A 65 -7.68 4.63 -14.78
N GLU A 66 -8.98 4.72 -14.51
CA GLU A 66 -9.84 5.78 -15.13
C GLU A 66 -10.54 6.64 -14.07
N VAL A 67 -10.30 6.38 -12.78
CA VAL A 67 -10.81 7.19 -11.67
C VAL A 67 -9.67 7.70 -10.81
N SER A 68 -9.86 8.88 -10.22
CA SER A 68 -8.84 9.54 -9.39
C SER A 68 -8.41 8.68 -8.20
N ILE A 69 -7.23 8.98 -7.63
CA ILE A 69 -6.70 8.28 -6.45
C ILE A 69 -7.71 8.32 -5.29
N THR A 70 -8.34 9.48 -5.05
CA THR A 70 -9.36 9.62 -4.01
C THR A 70 -10.55 8.71 -4.28
N ALA A 71 -11.06 8.66 -5.52
CA ALA A 71 -12.14 7.77 -5.89
C ALA A 71 -11.74 6.28 -5.77
N GLN A 72 -10.49 5.92 -6.09
CA GLN A 72 -9.99 4.55 -5.85
C GLN A 72 -10.05 4.20 -4.37
N LEU A 73 -9.59 5.09 -3.48
CA LEU A 73 -9.63 4.90 -2.03
C LEU A 73 -11.07 4.80 -1.51
N ASP A 74 -12.00 5.62 -2.04
CA ASP A 74 -13.42 5.60 -1.69
C ASP A 74 -14.12 4.30 -2.15
N LEU A 75 -13.63 3.65 -3.23
CA LEU A 75 -14.04 2.32 -3.67
C LEU A 75 -13.54 1.17 -2.79
N GLY A 76 -12.72 1.45 -1.76
CA GLY A 76 -12.18 0.45 -0.86
C GLY A 76 -10.76 -0.02 -1.19
N VAL A 77 -10.07 0.58 -2.14
CA VAL A 77 -8.65 0.30 -2.39
C VAL A 77 -7.83 0.69 -1.17
N ARG A 78 -7.00 -0.26 -0.67
CA ARG A 78 -6.11 -0.04 0.48
C ARG A 78 -4.67 -0.47 0.20
N PHE A 79 -4.36 -0.74 -1.05
CA PHE A 79 -3.03 -1.00 -1.54
C PHE A 79 -2.83 -0.20 -2.84
N LEU A 80 -1.93 0.77 -2.82
CA LEU A 80 -1.64 1.64 -3.95
C LEU A 80 -0.23 1.32 -4.46
N GLN A 81 -0.14 0.75 -5.66
CA GLN A 81 1.15 0.54 -6.32
C GLN A 81 1.43 1.69 -7.27
N ALA A 82 2.71 2.11 -7.36
CA ALA A 82 3.14 3.20 -8.21
C ALA A 82 4.61 3.04 -8.65
N GLN A 83 4.90 3.29 -9.92
CA GLN A 83 6.24 3.29 -10.48
C GLN A 83 6.79 4.72 -10.51
N ALA A 84 8.00 4.91 -9.97
CA ALA A 84 8.64 6.21 -9.92
C ALA A 84 9.90 6.27 -10.77
N HIS A 85 10.12 7.44 -11.36
CA HIS A 85 11.33 7.77 -12.12
C HIS A 85 11.86 9.14 -11.70
N GLN A 86 13.18 9.32 -11.80
CA GLN A 86 13.79 10.63 -11.69
C GLN A 86 13.75 11.30 -13.07
N TRP A 87 13.02 12.42 -13.19
CA TRP A 87 12.85 13.14 -14.45
C TRP A 87 12.97 14.65 -14.24
N GLU A 88 13.84 15.29 -15.01
CA GLU A 88 14.09 16.75 -14.92
C GLU A 88 14.36 17.24 -13.50
N GLY A 89 15.20 16.49 -12.76
CA GLY A 89 15.57 16.80 -11.38
C GLY A 89 14.50 16.54 -10.32
N ASN A 90 13.36 15.97 -10.68
CA ASN A 90 12.25 15.67 -9.78
C ASN A 90 11.93 14.18 -9.72
N LEU A 91 11.47 13.70 -8.56
CA LEU A 91 10.90 12.36 -8.42
C LEU A 91 9.44 12.38 -8.85
N ARG A 92 9.12 11.63 -9.89
CA ARG A 92 7.78 11.60 -10.52
C ARG A 92 7.26 10.18 -10.61
N PHE A 93 5.95 10.02 -10.55
CA PHE A 93 5.32 8.76 -10.93
C PHE A 93 5.11 8.72 -12.43
N CYS A 94 5.77 7.77 -13.09
CA CYS A 94 5.71 7.64 -14.54
C CYS A 94 5.56 6.16 -14.90
N HIS A 95 4.70 5.85 -15.88
CA HIS A 95 4.54 4.47 -16.34
C HIS A 95 5.55 4.16 -17.44
N THR A 96 6.49 3.25 -17.17
CA THR A 96 7.62 2.86 -18.01
C THR A 96 8.60 4.02 -18.27
N SER A 97 8.10 5.20 -18.63
CA SER A 97 8.87 6.44 -18.75
C SER A 97 7.94 7.65 -18.63
N CYS A 98 8.50 8.80 -18.24
CA CYS A 98 7.73 10.03 -18.13
C CYS A 98 7.29 10.60 -19.50
N ILE A 99 7.91 10.14 -20.59
CA ILE A 99 7.47 10.48 -21.95
C ILE A 99 6.20 9.71 -22.30
N LEU A 100 6.08 8.46 -21.85
CA LEU A 100 4.92 7.61 -22.16
C LEU A 100 3.69 8.01 -21.34
N PHE A 101 3.87 8.13 -20.03
CA PHE A 101 2.83 8.57 -19.10
C PHE A 101 3.44 9.22 -17.88
N ASP A 102 3.16 10.49 -17.66
CA ASP A 102 3.57 11.27 -16.50
C ASP A 102 2.39 11.50 -15.56
N GLY A 103 2.41 10.87 -14.41
CA GLY A 103 1.40 11.00 -13.34
C GLY A 103 1.67 12.14 -12.37
N GLY A 104 2.77 12.89 -12.55
CA GLY A 104 3.13 14.04 -11.73
C GLY A 104 4.11 13.73 -10.59
N LEU A 105 4.34 14.72 -9.75
CA LEU A 105 5.29 14.65 -8.66
C LEU A 105 4.84 13.64 -7.59
N VAL A 106 5.78 12.82 -7.11
CA VAL A 106 5.54 11.89 -6.00
C VAL A 106 5.04 12.63 -4.75
N VAL A 107 5.62 13.77 -4.42
CA VAL A 107 5.21 14.56 -3.26
C VAL A 107 3.75 15.01 -3.35
N ASP A 108 3.27 15.39 -4.52
CA ASP A 108 1.88 15.85 -4.69
C ASP A 108 0.89 14.69 -4.66
N TYR A 109 1.28 13.52 -5.15
CA TYR A 109 0.53 12.28 -4.96
C TYR A 109 0.40 11.93 -3.47
N LEU A 110 1.52 11.93 -2.73
CA LEU A 110 1.54 11.63 -1.30
C LEU A 110 0.71 12.64 -0.48
N LYS A 111 0.69 13.93 -0.86
CA LYS A 111 -0.20 14.93 -0.24
C LYS A 111 -1.69 14.60 -0.42
N LYS A 112 -2.09 14.10 -1.60
CA LYS A 112 -3.48 13.65 -1.83
C LYS A 112 -3.83 12.47 -0.95
N VAL A 113 -2.92 11.48 -0.85
CA VAL A 113 -3.06 10.32 0.04
C VAL A 113 -3.17 10.78 1.51
N LYS A 114 -2.30 11.69 1.95
CA LYS A 114 -2.33 12.26 3.31
C LYS A 114 -3.64 12.96 3.62
N SER A 115 -4.11 13.80 2.71
CA SER A 115 -5.39 14.51 2.88
C SER A 115 -6.57 13.55 3.01
N TRP A 116 -6.58 12.48 2.21
CA TRP A 116 -7.62 11.44 2.32
C TRP A 116 -7.53 10.71 3.67
N LEU A 117 -6.33 10.31 4.10
CA LEU A 117 -6.11 9.64 5.39
C LEU A 117 -6.51 10.51 6.58
N ASP A 118 -6.33 11.83 6.51
CA ASP A 118 -6.75 12.76 7.57
C ASP A 118 -8.28 12.79 7.73
N ALA A 119 -9.01 12.71 6.62
CA ALA A 119 -10.46 12.61 6.62
C ALA A 119 -10.98 11.21 7.02
N HIS A 120 -10.11 10.17 6.95
CA HIS A 120 -10.45 8.77 7.20
C HIS A 120 -9.54 8.17 8.29
N PRO A 121 -9.74 8.51 9.57
CA PRO A 121 -8.82 8.14 10.65
C PRO A 121 -8.75 6.64 10.95
N ASN A 122 -9.73 5.86 10.51
CA ASN A 122 -9.83 4.43 10.78
C ASN A 122 -9.32 3.54 9.63
N GLU A 123 -8.50 4.10 8.75
CA GLU A 123 -8.03 3.38 7.57
C GLU A 123 -6.52 3.10 7.64
N VAL A 124 -6.14 1.86 7.34
CA VAL A 124 -4.76 1.42 7.14
C VAL A 124 -4.51 1.28 5.65
N LEU A 125 -3.44 1.87 5.16
CA LEU A 125 -3.09 1.93 3.75
C LEU A 125 -1.69 1.38 3.51
N THR A 126 -1.52 0.64 2.42
CA THR A 126 -0.23 0.18 1.92
C THR A 126 0.15 0.97 0.68
N LEU A 127 1.39 1.43 0.64
CA LEU A 127 2.02 1.99 -0.54
C LEU A 127 3.10 1.02 -1.00
N LEU A 128 3.04 0.57 -2.25
CA LEU A 128 4.12 -0.15 -2.91
C LEU A 128 4.67 0.74 -4.01
N VAL A 129 5.90 1.18 -3.85
CA VAL A 129 6.55 2.03 -4.84
C VAL A 129 7.71 1.28 -5.50
N THR A 130 7.86 1.43 -6.82
CA THR A 130 9.02 0.88 -7.51
C THR A 130 10.06 1.95 -7.75
N ASN A 131 11.33 1.57 -7.68
CA ASN A 131 12.50 2.45 -7.77
C ASN A 131 13.49 1.95 -8.84
N PRO A 132 13.07 1.84 -10.11
CA PRO A 132 13.91 1.26 -11.17
C PRO A 132 15.19 2.06 -11.43
N ASP A 133 15.18 3.36 -11.17
CA ASP A 133 16.34 4.23 -11.35
C ASP A 133 17.30 4.18 -10.16
N ASN A 134 17.02 3.35 -9.15
CA ASN A 134 17.81 3.21 -7.92
C ASN A 134 18.10 4.57 -7.24
N VAL A 135 17.07 5.40 -7.17
CA VAL A 135 17.13 6.74 -6.58
C VAL A 135 17.33 6.63 -5.06
N SER A 136 18.19 7.53 -4.50
CA SER A 136 18.52 7.53 -3.08
C SER A 136 17.29 7.63 -2.18
N LEU A 137 17.09 6.65 -1.30
CA LEU A 137 16.01 6.67 -0.31
C LEU A 137 16.18 7.83 0.67
N ARG A 138 17.40 8.06 1.12
CA ARG A 138 17.73 9.09 2.12
C ARG A 138 17.59 10.50 1.56
N ASP A 139 18.11 10.72 0.35
CA ASP A 139 18.31 12.08 -0.16
C ASP A 139 17.16 12.54 -1.06
N VAL A 140 16.34 11.60 -1.57
CA VAL A 140 15.25 11.92 -2.50
C VAL A 140 13.90 11.40 -2.00
N TRP A 141 13.77 10.10 -1.70
CA TRP A 141 12.49 9.54 -1.28
C TRP A 141 12.02 10.06 0.08
N LYS A 142 12.90 9.99 1.09
CA LYS A 142 12.55 10.47 2.44
C LYS A 142 12.12 11.93 2.46
N PRO A 143 12.81 12.89 1.82
CA PRO A 143 12.35 14.27 1.68
C PRO A 143 10.97 14.40 1.03
N ALA A 144 10.61 13.55 0.02
CA ALA A 144 9.28 13.57 -0.58
C ALA A 144 8.20 13.12 0.42
N PHE A 145 8.46 12.06 1.19
CA PHE A 145 7.56 11.62 2.27
C PHE A 145 7.43 12.68 3.37
N ASP A 146 8.53 13.26 3.83
CA ASP A 146 8.52 14.30 4.88
C ASP A 146 7.73 15.53 4.42
N SER A 147 7.99 16.02 3.21
CA SER A 147 7.32 17.21 2.65
C SER A 147 5.84 16.99 2.37
N SER A 148 5.42 15.73 2.20
CA SER A 148 4.00 15.39 2.03
C SER A 148 3.22 15.32 3.36
N GLY A 149 3.93 15.20 4.48
CA GLY A 149 3.34 14.99 5.80
C GLY A 149 2.89 13.55 6.07
N VAL A 150 3.24 12.57 5.22
CA VAL A 150 2.89 11.15 5.41
C VAL A 150 3.80 10.46 6.43
N THR A 151 5.05 10.87 6.57
CA THR A 151 6.04 10.24 7.45
C THR A 151 5.56 9.96 8.88
N PRO A 152 4.85 10.87 9.59
CA PRO A 152 4.35 10.58 10.92
C PRO A 152 3.37 9.41 11.00
N LEU A 153 2.71 9.06 9.89
CA LEU A 153 1.75 7.97 9.80
C LEU A 153 2.40 6.62 9.43
N THR A 154 3.67 6.61 9.04
CA THR A 154 4.34 5.39 8.58
C THR A 154 4.64 4.44 9.74
N TYR A 155 4.47 3.14 9.45
CA TYR A 155 4.79 2.06 10.39
C TYR A 155 6.24 1.61 10.20
N VAL A 156 6.95 1.49 11.31
CA VAL A 156 8.30 0.91 11.38
C VAL A 156 8.18 -0.42 12.12
N PRO A 157 8.44 -1.56 11.48
CA PRO A 157 8.35 -2.86 12.13
C PRO A 157 9.50 -3.08 13.12
N PRO A 158 9.28 -3.84 14.20
CA PRO A 158 10.33 -4.13 15.19
C PRO A 158 11.44 -5.04 14.64
N THR A 159 11.18 -5.75 13.57
CA THR A 159 12.15 -6.62 12.87
C THR A 159 12.02 -6.43 11.35
N ASN A 160 13.13 -6.56 10.65
CA ASN A 160 13.18 -6.48 9.19
C ASN A 160 14.11 -7.58 8.65
N PRO A 161 13.61 -8.57 7.89
CA PRO A 161 12.22 -8.74 7.47
C PRO A 161 11.29 -9.21 8.59
N MET A 162 10.00 -8.93 8.44
CA MET A 162 8.94 -9.34 9.35
C MET A 162 8.12 -10.47 8.73
N LYS A 163 7.90 -11.54 9.50
CA LYS A 163 7.09 -12.67 9.04
C LYS A 163 5.63 -12.28 8.93
N ARG A 164 4.92 -12.92 8.00
CA ARG A 164 3.47 -12.73 7.79
C ARG A 164 2.66 -12.82 9.09
N GLY A 165 3.01 -13.75 9.98
CA GLY A 165 2.28 -13.99 11.23
C GLY A 165 2.51 -12.94 12.32
N ASP A 166 3.57 -12.13 12.21
CA ASP A 166 4.03 -11.24 13.28
C ASP A 166 3.48 -9.81 13.15
N TRP A 167 2.77 -9.51 12.06
CA TRP A 167 2.20 -8.18 11.82
C TRP A 167 1.11 -7.83 12.86
N PRO A 168 1.07 -6.58 13.33
CA PRO A 168 0.05 -6.12 14.27
C PRO A 168 -1.36 -6.17 13.66
N THR A 169 -2.38 -6.07 14.51
CA THR A 169 -3.75 -5.94 14.06
C THR A 169 -4.01 -4.56 13.43
N LEU A 170 -5.01 -4.48 12.54
CA LEU A 170 -5.38 -3.17 11.96
C LEU A 170 -5.79 -2.18 13.04
N GLY A 171 -6.50 -2.63 14.08
CA GLY A 171 -6.85 -1.79 15.23
C GLY A 171 -5.61 -1.23 15.93
N SER A 172 -4.57 -2.05 16.15
CA SER A 172 -3.32 -1.59 16.78
C SER A 172 -2.59 -0.55 15.91
N LEU A 173 -2.59 -0.72 14.59
CA LEU A 173 -2.01 0.25 13.65
C LEU A 173 -2.77 1.59 13.70
N ILE A 174 -4.09 1.55 13.75
CA ILE A 174 -4.94 2.73 13.84
C ILE A 174 -4.75 3.43 15.19
N ASP A 175 -4.83 2.68 16.30
CA ASP A 175 -4.70 3.22 17.66
C ASP A 175 -3.34 3.87 17.91
N SER A 176 -2.27 3.34 17.28
CA SER A 176 -0.92 3.92 17.34
C SER A 176 -0.71 5.10 16.39
N GLY A 177 -1.66 5.38 15.49
CA GLY A 177 -1.51 6.37 14.43
C GLY A 177 -0.54 5.96 13.30
N LYS A 178 0.01 4.72 13.34
CA LYS A 178 0.97 4.19 12.37
C LYS A 178 0.25 3.39 11.29
N ARG A 179 -0.47 4.09 10.42
CA ARG A 179 -1.49 3.57 9.51
C ARG A 179 -1.03 3.41 8.06
N VAL A 180 0.20 3.78 7.75
CA VAL A 180 0.78 3.69 6.40
C VAL A 180 1.95 2.72 6.40
N ILE A 181 1.83 1.64 5.64
CA ILE A 181 2.90 0.67 5.42
C ILE A 181 3.50 0.94 4.03
N VAL A 182 4.81 1.11 3.94
CA VAL A 182 5.49 1.44 2.68
C VAL A 182 6.44 0.32 2.31
N PHE A 183 6.23 -0.27 1.13
CA PHE A 183 7.15 -1.23 0.52
C PHE A 183 7.80 -0.62 -0.72
N MET A 184 9.01 -1.09 -1.01
CA MET A 184 9.74 -0.72 -2.21
C MET A 184 10.44 -1.96 -2.79
N ASP A 185 10.42 -2.07 -4.12
CA ASP A 185 10.97 -3.22 -4.86
C ASP A 185 12.50 -3.26 -4.84
N SER A 186 13.16 -2.12 -4.88
CA SER A 186 14.62 -2.05 -4.89
C SER A 186 15.17 -0.87 -4.08
N GLY A 187 16.39 -1.07 -3.53
CA GLY A 187 17.09 -0.04 -2.76
C GLY A 187 16.65 0.08 -1.29
N ALA A 188 15.57 -0.58 -0.86
CA ALA A 188 15.15 -0.63 0.52
C ALA A 188 15.94 -1.71 1.29
N ASP A 189 16.66 -1.29 2.33
CA ASP A 189 17.39 -2.18 3.23
C ASP A 189 16.85 -2.16 4.67
N GLY A 190 15.97 -1.20 4.95
CA GLY A 190 15.42 -0.95 6.28
C GLY A 190 16.38 -0.25 7.25
N ALA A 191 17.60 0.08 6.81
CA ALA A 191 18.61 0.73 7.65
C ALA A 191 18.71 2.25 7.35
N GLY A 192 18.64 2.64 6.08
CA GLY A 192 18.78 4.03 5.66
C GLY A 192 17.53 4.88 5.89
N VAL A 193 16.36 4.29 5.62
CA VAL A 193 15.01 4.85 5.89
C VAL A 193 14.14 3.71 6.40
N ASP A 194 13.95 3.65 7.70
CA ASP A 194 13.42 2.49 8.43
C ASP A 194 11.95 2.15 8.14
N PHE A 195 11.18 3.13 7.65
CA PHE A 195 9.78 2.93 7.26
C PHE A 195 9.57 2.52 5.79
N ILE A 196 10.62 2.54 4.95
CA ILE A 196 10.55 2.00 3.58
C ILE A 196 11.10 0.58 3.61
N LEU A 197 10.21 -0.38 3.43
CA LEU A 197 10.47 -1.79 3.67
C LEU A 197 10.82 -2.52 2.37
N PRO A 198 11.77 -3.50 2.40
CA PRO A 198 12.12 -4.28 1.23
C PRO A 198 10.97 -5.24 0.85
N GLN A 199 10.37 -5.01 -0.30
CA GLN A 199 9.20 -5.75 -0.77
C GLN A 199 9.47 -7.25 -0.79
N PHE A 200 10.42 -7.70 -1.58
CA PHE A 200 10.62 -9.12 -1.86
C PHE A 200 11.17 -9.93 -0.68
N LYS A 201 11.60 -9.26 0.39
CA LYS A 201 11.96 -9.93 1.65
C LYS A 201 10.75 -10.23 2.55
N MET A 202 9.56 -9.68 2.24
CA MET A 202 8.35 -9.81 3.04
C MET A 202 7.11 -10.17 2.22
N ILE A 203 7.15 -9.94 0.91
CA ILE A 203 6.05 -10.23 -0.02
C ILE A 203 6.63 -10.96 -1.21
N TRP A 204 6.14 -12.17 -1.50
CA TRP A 204 6.40 -12.80 -2.80
C TRP A 204 5.24 -12.53 -3.77
N GLU A 205 5.52 -12.61 -5.04
CA GLU A 205 4.52 -12.45 -6.08
C GLU A 205 4.73 -13.41 -7.24
N PRO A 206 3.65 -13.76 -7.97
CA PRO A 206 3.74 -14.48 -9.23
C PRO A 206 4.26 -13.56 -10.35
N PRO A 207 4.57 -14.10 -11.55
CA PRO A 207 4.96 -13.30 -12.70
C PRO A 207 3.99 -12.14 -12.95
N PHE A 208 4.54 -10.98 -13.31
CA PHE A 208 3.78 -9.79 -13.67
C PHE A 208 3.63 -9.68 -15.20
N SER A 209 2.88 -8.68 -15.66
CA SER A 209 2.62 -8.42 -17.10
C SER A 209 1.99 -9.61 -17.84
N SER A 210 1.12 -10.37 -17.14
CA SER A 210 0.45 -11.53 -17.74
C SER A 210 -0.39 -11.14 -18.95
N THR A 211 -0.28 -11.94 -20.03
CA THR A 211 -1.21 -11.96 -21.17
C THR A 211 -2.11 -13.19 -21.14
N ASP A 212 -1.91 -14.10 -20.18
CA ASP A 212 -2.76 -15.27 -19.96
C ASP A 212 -3.88 -14.92 -18.97
N PRO A 213 -5.16 -14.97 -19.40
CA PRO A 213 -6.28 -14.66 -18.54
C PRO A 213 -6.53 -15.70 -17.42
N ASN A 214 -5.81 -16.82 -17.41
CA ASN A 214 -5.88 -17.83 -16.35
C ASN A 214 -4.91 -17.51 -15.19
N PHE A 215 -3.97 -16.59 -15.36
CA PHE A 215 -3.01 -16.16 -14.34
C PHE A 215 -2.32 -17.35 -13.65
N PRO A 216 -1.55 -18.20 -14.37
CA PRO A 216 -0.87 -19.33 -13.75
C PRO A 216 0.05 -18.85 -12.63
N CYS A 217 -0.02 -19.52 -11.46
CA CYS A 217 0.69 -19.09 -10.28
C CYS A 217 1.98 -19.87 -10.08
N SER A 218 3.07 -19.13 -9.93
CA SER A 218 4.37 -19.59 -9.46
C SER A 218 5.00 -18.53 -8.57
N VAL A 219 5.93 -18.92 -7.70
CA VAL A 219 6.74 -17.95 -6.97
C VAL A 219 7.81 -17.43 -7.92
N ASP A 220 7.71 -16.17 -8.32
CA ASP A 220 8.66 -15.53 -9.25
C ASP A 220 9.63 -14.61 -8.49
N ARG A 221 9.13 -13.57 -7.84
CA ARG A 221 9.94 -12.62 -7.07
C ARG A 221 9.80 -12.89 -5.58
N ASN A 222 10.89 -13.37 -4.99
CA ASN A 222 10.99 -13.71 -3.57
C ASN A 222 12.45 -13.63 -3.14
N GLU A 223 12.74 -12.93 -2.06
CA GLU A 223 14.09 -12.73 -1.55
C GLU A 223 14.18 -12.92 -0.03
N GLY A 224 15.41 -13.00 0.44
CA GLY A 224 15.73 -12.95 1.86
C GLY A 224 15.61 -14.28 2.59
N PRO A 225 15.72 -14.24 3.94
CA PRO A 225 15.86 -15.43 4.75
C PRO A 225 14.54 -16.11 5.12
N LEU A 226 13.39 -15.47 4.85
CA LEU A 226 12.09 -16.05 5.21
C LEU A 226 11.70 -17.16 4.24
N SER A 227 10.99 -18.16 4.71
CA SER A 227 10.36 -19.16 3.83
C SER A 227 9.24 -18.51 3.01
N VAL A 228 8.90 -19.06 1.85
CA VAL A 228 7.77 -18.59 1.03
C VAL A 228 6.48 -18.50 1.83
N THR A 229 6.24 -19.44 2.74
CA THR A 229 5.03 -19.48 3.57
C THR A 229 5.03 -18.50 4.74
N ASP A 230 6.21 -17.94 5.09
CA ASP A 230 6.36 -16.86 6.08
C ASP A 230 6.23 -15.46 5.45
N HIS A 231 6.27 -15.36 4.11
CA HIS A 231 5.96 -14.14 3.39
C HIS A 231 4.45 -13.90 3.30
N MET A 232 4.05 -12.65 3.20
CA MET A 232 2.80 -12.26 2.56
C MET A 232 2.88 -12.55 1.07
N HIS A 233 1.75 -12.50 0.34
CA HIS A 233 1.82 -12.58 -1.11
C HIS A 233 0.82 -11.67 -1.81
N MET A 234 1.19 -11.29 -3.01
CA MET A 234 0.41 -10.44 -3.89
C MET A 234 0.00 -11.22 -5.14
N LEU A 235 -1.19 -10.97 -5.66
CA LEU A 235 -1.60 -11.38 -6.99
C LEU A 235 -1.40 -10.21 -7.95
N ASN A 236 -0.58 -10.41 -8.98
CA ASN A 236 -0.50 -9.53 -10.15
C ASN A 236 -1.69 -9.82 -11.08
N HIS A 237 -2.92 -9.47 -10.62
CA HIS A 237 -4.16 -9.80 -11.32
C HIS A 237 -4.57 -8.68 -12.28
N ASN A 238 -3.65 -8.29 -13.14
CA ASN A 238 -3.80 -7.27 -14.16
C ASN A 238 -3.41 -7.84 -15.52
N LEU A 239 -4.41 -7.98 -16.41
CA LEU A 239 -4.25 -8.58 -17.73
C LEU A 239 -3.72 -7.55 -18.72
N ASN A 240 -2.75 -7.98 -19.52
CA ASN A 240 -2.18 -7.17 -20.59
C ASN A 240 -2.53 -7.75 -21.96
N VAL A 241 -2.53 -6.91 -22.98
CA VAL A 241 -2.64 -7.27 -24.37
C VAL A 241 -1.43 -6.72 -25.13
N ASN A 242 -0.88 -7.55 -26.00
CA ASN A 242 0.21 -7.12 -26.89
C ASN A 242 -0.38 -6.41 -28.13
N ILE A 243 -0.17 -5.10 -28.21
CA ILE A 243 -0.71 -4.28 -29.33
C ILE A 243 0.23 -4.16 -30.53
N ILE A 244 1.51 -4.56 -30.36
CA ILE A 244 2.51 -4.60 -31.46
C ILE A 244 3.29 -5.92 -31.32
N PRO A 245 2.82 -7.02 -31.93
CA PRO A 245 3.44 -8.35 -31.78
C PRO A 245 4.69 -8.53 -32.66
N ILE A 246 5.59 -7.53 -32.67
CA ILE A 246 6.86 -7.54 -33.39
C ILE A 246 8.00 -7.26 -32.41
N GLY A 247 9.08 -8.03 -32.43
CA GLY A 247 10.16 -7.96 -31.45
C GLY A 247 9.67 -8.39 -30.08
N ASP A 248 10.04 -7.62 -29.05
CA ASP A 248 9.60 -7.86 -27.66
C ASP A 248 8.13 -7.49 -27.43
N GLY A 249 7.49 -6.90 -28.42
CA GLY A 249 6.10 -6.46 -28.33
C GLY A 249 5.90 -5.17 -27.52
N VAL A 250 4.66 -4.69 -27.50
CA VAL A 250 4.23 -3.59 -26.61
C VAL A 250 3.01 -4.07 -25.83
N LEU A 251 3.20 -4.29 -24.54
CA LEU A 251 2.14 -4.70 -23.63
C LEU A 251 1.46 -3.47 -23.05
N VAL A 252 0.13 -3.47 -23.08
CA VAL A 252 -0.70 -2.44 -22.45
C VAL A 252 -1.80 -3.11 -21.62
N ALA A 253 -2.31 -2.43 -20.63
CA ALA A 253 -3.41 -2.91 -19.80
C ALA A 253 -4.65 -3.21 -20.65
N ASP A 254 -5.23 -4.40 -20.53
CA ASP A 254 -6.40 -4.86 -21.31
C ASP A 254 -7.70 -4.29 -20.75
N ARG A 255 -8.03 -3.07 -21.14
CA ARG A 255 -9.28 -2.41 -20.71
C ARG A 255 -10.53 -3.14 -21.22
N ALA A 256 -10.45 -3.75 -22.40
CA ALA A 256 -11.62 -4.41 -23.00
C ALA A 256 -12.09 -5.62 -22.17
N ASN A 257 -11.16 -6.36 -21.58
CA ASN A 257 -11.46 -7.51 -20.74
C ASN A 257 -11.51 -7.19 -19.22
N ALA A 258 -11.35 -5.93 -18.81
CA ALA A 258 -11.28 -5.54 -17.40
C ALA A 258 -12.46 -6.08 -16.55
N ALA A 259 -13.70 -6.02 -17.05
CA ALA A 259 -14.85 -6.52 -16.31
C ALA A 259 -14.79 -8.04 -16.05
N ARG A 260 -14.25 -8.81 -16.99
CA ARG A 260 -14.05 -10.26 -16.86
C ARG A 260 -12.85 -10.55 -15.94
N THR A 261 -11.74 -9.87 -16.16
CA THR A 261 -10.53 -9.99 -15.33
C THR A 261 -10.85 -9.70 -13.87
N ASN A 262 -11.53 -8.60 -13.59
CA ASN A 262 -11.87 -8.17 -12.23
C ASN A 262 -13.16 -8.83 -11.68
N SER A 263 -13.65 -9.91 -12.31
CA SER A 263 -14.79 -10.67 -11.78
C SER A 263 -14.41 -11.49 -10.55
N VAL A 264 -15.37 -11.77 -9.68
CA VAL A 264 -15.17 -12.67 -8.53
C VAL A 264 -14.60 -14.01 -8.98
N SER A 265 -15.13 -14.61 -10.04
CA SER A 265 -14.69 -15.92 -10.51
C SER A 265 -13.22 -15.93 -10.95
N SER A 266 -12.77 -14.91 -11.67
CA SER A 266 -11.38 -14.80 -12.12
C SER A 266 -10.42 -14.61 -10.96
N ILE A 267 -10.70 -13.67 -10.05
CA ILE A 267 -9.86 -13.40 -8.87
C ILE A 267 -9.78 -14.61 -7.96
N MET A 268 -10.92 -15.27 -7.68
CA MET A 268 -10.94 -16.46 -6.82
C MET A 268 -10.20 -17.64 -7.45
N ALA A 269 -10.27 -17.83 -8.78
CA ALA A 269 -9.51 -18.85 -9.49
C ALA A 269 -7.99 -18.62 -9.37
N ASN A 270 -7.52 -17.40 -9.57
CA ASN A 270 -6.11 -17.04 -9.41
C ASN A 270 -5.65 -17.22 -7.95
N ALA A 271 -6.44 -16.75 -6.98
CA ALA A 271 -6.13 -16.95 -5.55
C ALA A 271 -6.05 -18.45 -5.19
N GLY A 272 -6.99 -19.26 -5.72
CA GLY A 272 -7.00 -20.72 -5.55
C GLY A 272 -5.76 -21.40 -6.17
N GLY A 273 -5.31 -20.93 -7.33
CA GLY A 273 -4.09 -21.39 -7.98
C GLY A 273 -2.83 -21.10 -7.16
N CYS A 274 -2.77 -19.96 -6.44
CA CYS A 274 -1.65 -19.59 -5.59
C CYS A 274 -1.70 -20.22 -4.18
N ALA A 275 -2.87 -20.66 -3.71
CA ALA A 275 -3.06 -21.15 -2.35
C ALA A 275 -2.10 -22.30 -1.94
N PRO A 276 -1.78 -23.31 -2.79
CA PRO A 276 -0.83 -24.36 -2.44
C PRO A 276 0.57 -23.81 -2.11
N LEU A 277 1.01 -22.75 -2.79
CA LEU A 277 2.31 -22.12 -2.58
C LEU A 277 2.34 -21.26 -1.31
N ALA A 278 1.18 -20.81 -0.85
CA ALA A 278 0.98 -19.97 0.34
C ALA A 278 0.50 -20.76 1.57
N ALA A 279 0.69 -22.09 1.62
CA ALA A 279 0.16 -22.97 2.68
C ALA A 279 -1.35 -22.80 2.90
N GLY A 280 -2.14 -22.69 1.84
CA GLY A 280 -3.59 -22.52 1.87
C GLY A 280 -4.10 -21.13 2.26
N LYS A 281 -3.21 -20.16 2.47
CA LYS A 281 -3.58 -18.81 2.90
C LYS A 281 -4.06 -17.98 1.70
N ALA A 282 -5.05 -17.09 1.94
CA ALA A 282 -5.49 -16.10 0.97
C ALA A 282 -4.38 -15.06 0.68
N PRO A 283 -4.36 -14.43 -0.51
CA PRO A 283 -3.42 -13.36 -0.81
C PRO A 283 -3.63 -12.16 0.12
N ASN A 284 -2.54 -11.44 0.40
CA ASN A 284 -2.61 -10.18 1.14
C ASN A 284 -3.02 -9.01 0.23
N PHE A 285 -2.65 -9.09 -1.04
CA PHE A 285 -2.92 -8.03 -1.99
C PHE A 285 -3.45 -8.62 -3.29
N VAL A 286 -4.55 -8.06 -3.80
CA VAL A 286 -5.10 -8.34 -5.12
C VAL A 286 -4.94 -7.07 -5.94
N MET A 287 -3.94 -7.03 -6.81
CA MET A 287 -3.59 -5.85 -7.58
C MET A 287 -4.30 -5.86 -8.94
N LEU A 288 -5.12 -4.84 -9.20
CA LEU A 288 -5.97 -4.72 -10.38
C LEU A 288 -5.65 -3.45 -11.18
N ASP A 289 -5.80 -3.55 -12.49
CA ASP A 289 -6.10 -2.39 -13.35
C ASP A 289 -7.61 -2.11 -13.29
N TRP A 290 -8.01 -0.85 -13.57
CA TRP A 290 -9.42 -0.44 -13.68
C TRP A 290 -10.26 -0.84 -12.47
N VAL A 291 -9.80 -0.48 -11.27
CA VAL A 291 -10.41 -0.92 -9.99
C VAL A 291 -11.90 -0.56 -9.84
N ASN A 292 -12.39 0.41 -10.61
CA ASN A 292 -13.81 0.78 -10.68
C ASN A 292 -14.64 -0.12 -11.60
N VAL A 293 -14.03 -1.10 -12.26
CA VAL A 293 -14.67 -2.01 -13.21
C VAL A 293 -14.65 -3.43 -12.67
N GLY A 294 -15.78 -4.14 -12.73
CA GLY A 294 -15.91 -5.50 -12.22
C GLY A 294 -16.26 -5.56 -10.74
N GLU A 295 -15.85 -6.63 -10.06
CA GLU A 295 -16.28 -6.98 -8.70
C GLU A 295 -15.08 -7.15 -7.72
N GLY A 296 -13.99 -6.42 -7.92
CA GLY A 296 -12.75 -6.58 -7.15
C GLY A 296 -12.96 -6.54 -5.64
N MET A 297 -13.72 -5.55 -5.13
CA MET A 297 -13.98 -5.44 -3.69
C MET A 297 -14.83 -6.59 -3.14
N LYS A 298 -15.75 -7.12 -3.94
CA LYS A 298 -16.54 -8.31 -3.55
C LYS A 298 -15.65 -9.54 -3.44
N ALA A 299 -14.75 -9.76 -4.38
CA ALA A 299 -13.77 -10.86 -4.31
C ALA A 299 -12.87 -10.73 -3.08
N VAL A 300 -12.35 -9.52 -2.79
CA VAL A 300 -11.56 -9.26 -1.59
C VAL A 300 -12.33 -9.52 -0.30
N ASN A 301 -13.62 -9.16 -0.23
CA ASN A 301 -14.47 -9.49 0.91
C ASN A 301 -14.58 -11.02 1.09
N MET A 302 -14.80 -11.77 0.01
CA MET A 302 -14.85 -13.25 0.07
C MET A 302 -13.52 -13.86 0.50
N LEU A 303 -12.38 -13.35 0.02
CA LEU A 303 -11.04 -13.78 0.45
C LEU A 303 -10.78 -13.48 1.93
N ASN A 304 -11.40 -12.45 2.47
CA ASN A 304 -11.39 -12.14 3.90
C ASN A 304 -12.41 -12.97 4.71
N GLY A 305 -13.20 -13.83 4.08
CA GLY A 305 -14.24 -14.64 4.73
C GLY A 305 -15.52 -13.84 5.08
N PHE A 306 -15.78 -12.76 4.37
CA PHE A 306 -17.02 -11.99 4.48
C PHE A 306 -17.96 -12.38 3.35
N ALA A 307 -19.24 -12.62 3.69
CA ALA A 307 -20.29 -12.92 2.72
C ALA A 307 -20.74 -11.67 1.94
#